data_f9273679d370d677503beb7b32006936
#
_entry.id   f9273679d370d677503beb7b32006936
#
_cell.length_a   1.000
_cell.length_b   1.000
_cell.length_c   1.000
_cell.angle_alpha   90.00
_cell.angle_beta   90.00
_cell.angle_gamma   90.00
#
_symmetry.space_group_name_H-M   'P 1'
#
loop_
_entity.id
_entity.type
_entity.pdbx_description
1 polymer ?
#
loop_
_entity_poly.entity_id
_entity_poly.type
_entity_poly.pdbx_seq_one_letter_code
_entity_poly.pdbx_strand_id
1 'polypeptide(L)'
;LAALPRDLGCICSVDGTLAPVVVALNPSSGVRSKSVSDGALRELQRMGAQTLTLPLMNYGQPLGTLCLHRAEVAFAAADLRFVNDLMHETMPLLERSDLLEQLQRESAARERERIGRDLHDSAVQPYLGLKYGLEALARQAGSRDPLSHHIQQLVQMTNQELQTLRDVISGLRRGNDTGQPD
;
A
#
# COMPACT_ATOMS: atom_id res chain seq x y z
N LEU A 1 -4.85 23.02 7.73
CA LEU A 1 -3.46 22.70 7.33
C LEU A 1 -3.08 23.29 5.95
N ALA A 2 -4.06 23.55 5.08
CA ALA A 2 -3.78 24.11 3.73
C ALA A 2 -3.14 25.51 3.72
N ALA A 3 -3.24 26.25 4.82
CA ALA A 3 -2.69 27.59 4.95
C ALA A 3 -1.25 27.64 5.48
N LEU A 4 -0.70 26.50 5.92
CA LEU A 4 0.66 26.43 6.44
C LEU A 4 1.69 26.47 5.30
N PRO A 5 2.86 27.12 5.51
CA PRO A 5 3.94 27.12 4.53
C PRO A 5 4.39 25.67 4.23
N ARG A 6 4.63 25.36 2.96
CA ARG A 6 5.04 24.02 2.54
C ARG A 6 6.55 23.78 2.62
N ASP A 7 7.31 24.83 2.84
CA ASP A 7 8.78 24.87 2.82
C ASP A 7 9.40 25.38 4.13
N LEU A 8 8.58 25.78 5.08
CA LEU A 8 9.02 26.36 6.34
C LEU A 8 8.48 25.59 7.54
N GLY A 9 9.35 25.29 8.50
CA GLY A 9 8.93 24.90 9.84
C GLY A 9 8.45 26.10 10.62
N CYS A 10 7.36 25.96 11.38
CA CYS A 10 6.82 27.05 12.19
C CYS A 10 6.76 26.63 13.65
N ILE A 11 7.14 27.55 14.52
CA ILE A 11 6.93 27.50 15.97
C ILE A 11 5.92 28.55 16.36
N CYS A 12 4.84 28.12 16.99
CA CYS A 12 3.84 29.02 17.58
C CYS A 12 3.87 28.91 19.09
N SER A 13 4.02 29.99 19.79
CA SER A 13 3.87 30.08 21.24
C SER A 13 2.81 31.11 21.56
N VAL A 14 1.81 30.72 22.35
CA VAL A 14 0.75 31.61 22.86
C VAL A 14 0.88 31.68 24.37
N ASP A 15 1.46 32.75 24.87
CA ASP A 15 1.36 33.07 26.29
C ASP A 15 0.02 33.74 26.55
N GLY A 16 -0.66 33.35 27.61
CA GLY A 16 -2.05 33.73 27.90
C GLY A 16 -2.34 35.24 28.03
N THR A 17 -1.34 36.09 27.86
CA THR A 17 -1.44 37.56 27.97
C THR A 17 -0.92 38.36 26.78
N LEU A 18 -0.26 37.71 25.82
CA LEU A 18 0.38 38.34 24.67
C LEU A 18 -0.07 37.76 23.34
N ALA A 19 0.03 38.57 22.28
CA ALA A 19 -0.21 38.12 20.93
C ALA A 19 0.67 36.88 20.61
N PRO A 20 0.16 35.91 19.84
CA PRO A 20 0.91 34.72 19.51
C PRO A 20 2.20 35.05 18.79
N VAL A 21 3.32 34.56 19.29
CA VAL A 21 4.61 34.68 18.64
C VAL A 21 4.79 33.49 17.70
N VAL A 22 4.82 33.76 16.41
CA VAL A 22 5.10 32.73 15.39
C VAL A 22 6.47 33.01 14.79
N VAL A 23 7.31 31.98 14.84
CA VAL A 23 8.63 32.01 14.21
C VAL A 23 8.63 30.98 13.10
N ALA A 24 8.70 31.43 11.85
CA ALA A 24 8.92 30.57 10.71
C ALA A 24 10.42 30.47 10.42
N LEU A 25 10.91 29.25 10.30
CA LEU A 25 12.31 28.96 10.07
C LEU A 25 12.43 28.02 8.86
N ASN A 26 13.41 28.28 8.02
CA ASN A 26 13.82 27.26 7.06
C ASN A 26 14.55 26.13 7.83
N PRO A 27 14.04 24.89 7.79
CA PRO A 27 14.58 23.79 8.58
C PRO A 27 16.05 23.51 8.27
N SER A 28 16.44 23.63 7.00
CA SER A 28 17.80 23.30 6.53
C SER A 28 18.82 24.42 6.79
N SER A 29 18.42 25.69 6.64
CA SER A 29 19.34 26.83 6.80
C SER A 29 19.24 27.52 8.16
N GLY A 30 18.18 27.26 8.92
CA GLY A 30 17.90 27.98 10.18
C GLY A 30 17.55 29.44 10.04
N VAL A 31 17.42 29.97 8.80
CA VAL A 31 17.12 31.34 8.51
C VAL A 31 15.67 31.66 8.88
N ARG A 32 15.45 32.67 9.70
CA ARG A 32 14.11 33.17 10.07
C ARG A 32 13.42 33.79 8.86
N SER A 33 12.20 33.36 8.56
CA SER A 33 11.31 34.01 7.61
C SER A 33 10.53 35.10 8.33
N LYS A 34 10.40 36.29 7.69
CA LYS A 34 9.74 37.45 8.29
C LYS A 34 8.22 37.45 8.13
N SER A 35 7.62 36.60 7.32
CA SER A 35 6.19 36.65 7.06
C SER A 35 5.55 35.25 7.10
N VAL A 36 4.68 35.07 8.05
CA VAL A 36 3.68 33.98 8.06
C VAL A 36 2.36 34.61 7.63
N SER A 37 1.63 33.99 6.71
CA SER A 37 0.33 34.49 6.28
C SER A 37 -0.68 34.51 7.43
N ASP A 38 -1.64 35.45 7.41
CA ASP A 38 -2.71 35.51 8.42
C ASP A 38 -3.53 34.22 8.51
N GLY A 39 -3.64 33.50 7.39
CA GLY A 39 -4.30 32.19 7.35
C GLY A 39 -3.52 31.11 8.12
N ALA A 40 -2.19 31.06 7.95
CA ALA A 40 -1.32 30.15 8.68
C ALA A 40 -1.30 30.48 10.18
N LEU A 41 -1.29 31.77 10.52
CA LEU A 41 -1.34 32.24 11.93
C LEU A 41 -2.61 31.72 12.62
N ARG A 42 -3.77 31.88 12.00
CA ARG A 42 -5.06 31.42 12.53
C ARG A 42 -5.12 29.89 12.67
N GLU A 43 -4.54 29.18 11.75
CA GLU A 43 -4.48 27.72 11.80
C GLU A 43 -3.59 27.25 12.96
N LEU A 44 -2.41 27.84 13.13
CA LEU A 44 -1.49 27.54 14.24
C LEU A 44 -2.13 27.86 15.61
N GLN A 45 -2.85 28.95 15.71
CA GLN A 45 -3.58 29.32 16.94
C GLN A 45 -4.66 28.33 17.31
N ARG A 46 -5.36 27.76 16.31
CA ARG A 46 -6.38 26.70 16.56
C ARG A 46 -5.77 25.40 17.05
N MET A 47 -4.52 25.09 16.70
CA MET A 47 -3.85 23.86 17.08
C MET A 47 -3.42 23.81 18.55
N GLY A 48 -3.36 24.94 19.24
CA GLY A 48 -2.99 25.00 20.67
C GLY A 48 -1.89 25.99 20.97
N ALA A 49 -1.63 26.20 22.27
CA ALA A 49 -0.77 27.25 22.77
C ALA A 49 0.71 27.10 22.38
N GLN A 50 1.21 25.85 22.36
CA GLN A 50 2.60 25.54 22.03
C GLN A 50 2.64 24.51 20.89
N THR A 51 2.91 24.99 19.69
CA THR A 51 2.85 24.15 18.49
C THR A 51 4.13 24.30 17.66
N LEU A 52 4.68 23.17 17.22
CA LEU A 52 5.73 23.09 16.21
C LEU A 52 5.19 22.38 15.00
N THR A 53 5.34 22.94 13.82
CA THR A 53 5.00 22.32 12.55
C THR A 53 6.22 22.20 11.67
N LEU A 54 6.34 21.05 10.98
CA LEU A 54 7.42 20.78 10.04
C LEU A 54 6.83 20.18 8.76
N PRO A 55 7.11 20.75 7.57
CA PRO A 55 6.73 20.12 6.31
C PRO A 55 7.53 18.84 6.12
N LEU A 56 6.83 17.77 5.78
CA LEU A 56 7.43 16.48 5.39
C LEU A 56 7.62 16.50 3.88
N MET A 57 8.85 16.37 3.45
CA MET A 57 9.21 16.41 2.02
C MET A 57 9.77 15.05 1.59
N ASN A 58 9.36 14.59 0.41
CA ASN A 58 9.91 13.43 -0.25
C ASN A 58 10.39 13.84 -1.64
N TYR A 59 11.70 13.72 -1.91
CA TYR A 59 12.32 14.14 -3.18
C TYR A 59 11.85 15.51 -3.68
N GLY A 60 11.72 16.48 -2.74
CA GLY A 60 11.26 17.83 -3.05
C GLY A 60 9.75 17.98 -3.24
N GLN A 61 8.97 16.91 -3.08
CA GLN A 61 7.51 16.94 -3.10
C GLN A 61 6.94 16.94 -1.67
N PRO A 62 5.95 17.77 -1.37
CA PRO A 62 5.33 17.82 -0.06
C PRO A 62 4.45 16.58 0.16
N LEU A 63 4.78 15.74 1.14
CA LEU A 63 3.96 14.61 1.60
C LEU A 63 2.88 15.03 2.59
N GLY A 64 3.22 16.00 3.47
CA GLY A 64 2.34 16.41 4.54
C GLY A 64 2.99 17.39 5.49
N THR A 65 2.43 17.50 6.69
CA THR A 65 2.96 18.35 7.75
C THR A 65 2.94 17.61 9.07
N LEU A 66 4.10 17.50 9.70
CA LEU A 66 4.20 17.03 11.09
C LEU A 66 3.79 18.16 12.02
N CYS A 67 2.90 17.89 12.97
CA CYS A 67 2.48 18.84 13.99
C CYS A 67 2.74 18.24 15.37
N LEU A 68 3.51 18.96 16.19
CA LEU A 68 3.80 18.60 17.58
C LEU A 68 3.20 19.64 18.50
N HIS A 69 2.60 19.18 19.59
CA HIS A 69 1.96 20.04 20.59
C HIS A 69 2.54 19.77 21.97
N ARG A 70 2.71 20.83 22.75
CA ARG A 70 3.05 20.76 24.18
C ARG A 70 2.07 21.62 24.99
N ALA A 71 1.82 21.23 26.24
CA ALA A 71 0.90 21.96 27.11
C ALA A 71 1.54 23.21 27.74
N GLU A 72 2.78 23.13 28.21
CA GLU A 72 3.35 24.12 29.13
C GLU A 72 4.63 24.79 28.62
N VAL A 73 5.48 24.06 27.88
CA VAL A 73 6.82 24.55 27.51
C VAL A 73 6.83 24.94 26.03
N ALA A 74 7.26 26.18 25.74
CA ALA A 74 7.43 26.64 24.37
C ALA A 74 8.50 25.83 23.62
N PHE A 75 8.29 25.62 22.33
CA PHE A 75 9.30 25.07 21.44
C PHE A 75 10.38 26.09 21.15
N ALA A 76 11.64 25.68 21.19
CA ALA A 76 12.77 26.48 20.77
C ALA A 76 13.16 26.16 19.29
N ALA A 77 13.97 27.04 18.70
CA ALA A 77 14.54 26.78 17.37
C ALA A 77 15.43 25.53 17.33
N ALA A 78 15.99 25.13 18.45
CA ALA A 78 16.74 23.88 18.60
C ALA A 78 15.84 22.66 18.45
N ASP A 79 14.63 22.68 19.02
CA ASP A 79 13.64 21.61 18.89
C ASP A 79 13.24 21.41 17.40
N LEU A 80 13.03 22.51 16.67
CA LEU A 80 12.69 22.43 15.24
C LEU A 80 13.83 21.78 14.44
N ARG A 81 15.08 22.17 14.70
CA ARG A 81 16.24 21.55 14.04
C ARG A 81 16.36 20.08 14.37
N PHE A 82 16.25 19.74 15.64
CA PHE A 82 16.30 18.33 16.07
C PHE A 82 15.24 17.47 15.37
N VAL A 83 13.99 17.96 15.32
CA VAL A 83 12.89 17.23 14.65
C VAL A 83 13.13 17.14 13.14
N ASN A 84 13.67 18.21 12.53
CA ASN A 84 14.02 18.19 11.11
C ASN A 84 15.11 17.15 10.81
N ASP A 85 16.17 17.13 11.59
CA ASP A 85 17.28 16.20 11.40
C ASP A 85 16.81 14.74 11.61
N LEU A 86 15.98 14.52 12.64
CA LEU A 86 15.35 13.23 12.88
C LEU A 86 14.48 12.78 11.68
N MET A 87 13.66 13.68 11.13
CA MET A 87 12.84 13.38 9.97
C MET A 87 13.71 13.11 8.73
N HIS A 88 14.79 13.86 8.58
CA HIS A 88 15.73 13.67 7.46
C HIS A 88 16.42 12.29 7.49
N GLU A 89 16.66 11.75 8.68
CA GLU A 89 17.22 10.41 8.85
C GLU A 89 16.15 9.30 8.73
N THR A 90 14.95 9.55 9.23
CA THR A 90 13.91 8.50 9.30
C THR A 90 13.09 8.37 8.02
N MET A 91 12.82 9.46 7.30
CA MET A 91 12.01 9.41 6.06
C MET A 91 12.56 8.44 5.01
N PRO A 92 13.86 8.43 4.70
CA PRO A 92 14.41 7.46 3.74
C PRO A 92 14.25 6.00 4.17
N LEU A 93 14.21 5.73 5.48
CA LEU A 93 14.00 4.37 6.00
C LEU A 93 12.55 3.92 5.79
N LEU A 94 11.58 4.81 6.01
CA LEU A 94 10.16 4.54 5.75
C LEU A 94 9.92 4.29 4.26
N GLU A 95 10.45 5.16 3.40
CA GLU A 95 10.34 5.02 1.94
C GLU A 95 10.95 3.69 1.46
N ARG A 96 12.10 3.32 1.99
CA ARG A 96 12.72 2.03 1.67
C ARG A 96 11.88 0.86 2.12
N SER A 97 11.22 0.95 3.28
CA SER A 97 10.30 -0.06 3.78
C SER A 97 9.10 -0.24 2.85
N ASP A 98 8.47 0.87 2.46
CA ASP A 98 7.32 0.87 1.54
C ASP A 98 7.70 0.28 0.17
N LEU A 99 8.85 0.66 -0.36
CA LEU A 99 9.35 0.14 -1.63
C LEU A 99 9.61 -1.38 -1.56
N LEU A 100 10.21 -1.85 -0.46
CA LEU A 100 10.45 -3.28 -0.25
C LEU A 100 9.14 -4.05 -0.17
N GLU A 101 8.14 -3.52 0.52
CA GLU A 101 6.81 -4.14 0.62
C GLU A 101 6.12 -4.19 -0.75
N GLN A 102 6.21 -3.12 -1.53
CA GLN A 102 5.69 -3.09 -2.90
C GLN A 102 6.38 -4.14 -3.79
N LEU A 103 7.71 -4.21 -3.75
CA LEU A 103 8.47 -5.20 -4.52
C LEU A 103 8.11 -6.65 -4.12
N GLN A 104 7.90 -6.91 -2.83
CA GLN A 104 7.46 -8.22 -2.35
C GLN A 104 6.07 -8.57 -2.87
N ARG A 105 5.12 -7.63 -2.84
CA ARG A 105 3.76 -7.83 -3.39
C ARG A 105 3.80 -8.13 -4.89
N GLU A 106 4.57 -7.35 -5.64
CA GLU A 106 4.74 -7.56 -7.09
C GLU A 106 5.40 -8.91 -7.41
N SER A 107 6.44 -9.29 -6.65
CA SER A 107 7.11 -10.58 -6.81
C SER A 107 6.17 -11.74 -6.53
N ALA A 108 5.39 -11.67 -5.45
CA ALA A 108 4.40 -12.68 -5.12
C ALA A 108 3.30 -12.78 -6.19
N ALA A 109 2.86 -11.66 -6.77
CA ALA A 109 1.88 -11.65 -7.85
C ALA A 109 2.41 -12.32 -9.12
N ARG A 110 3.65 -12.00 -9.53
CA ARG A 110 4.31 -12.62 -10.68
C ARG A 110 4.49 -14.13 -10.48
N GLU A 111 4.87 -14.55 -9.27
CA GLU A 111 5.06 -15.97 -8.96
C GLU A 111 3.74 -16.74 -9.02
N ARG A 112 2.63 -16.18 -8.48
CA ARG A 112 1.29 -16.79 -8.59
C ARG A 112 0.86 -16.92 -10.06
N GLU A 113 1.13 -15.92 -10.88
CA GLU A 113 0.82 -15.96 -12.30
C GLU A 113 1.64 -17.04 -13.03
N ARG A 114 2.93 -17.18 -12.68
CA ARG A 114 3.80 -18.21 -13.21
C ARG A 114 3.28 -19.59 -12.84
N ILE A 115 3.02 -19.84 -11.55
CA ILE A 115 2.48 -21.11 -11.05
C ILE A 115 1.14 -21.44 -11.74
N GLY A 116 0.26 -20.45 -11.91
CA GLY A 116 -1.02 -20.62 -12.59
C GLY A 116 -0.87 -21.04 -14.06
N ARG A 117 0.14 -20.54 -14.77
CA ARG A 117 0.47 -20.98 -16.14
C ARG A 117 1.07 -22.37 -16.16
N ASP A 118 2.05 -22.63 -15.29
CA ASP A 118 2.70 -23.96 -15.20
C ASP A 118 1.69 -25.06 -14.86
N LEU A 119 0.74 -24.80 -13.95
CA LEU A 119 -0.35 -25.71 -13.63
C LEU A 119 -1.32 -25.90 -14.81
N HIS A 120 -1.63 -24.84 -15.54
CA HIS A 120 -2.47 -24.94 -16.73
C HIS A 120 -1.84 -25.86 -17.77
N ASP A 121 -0.54 -25.71 -18.03
CA ASP A 121 0.14 -26.46 -19.08
C ASP A 121 0.49 -27.89 -18.65
N SER A 122 0.83 -28.10 -17.37
CA SER A 122 1.22 -29.42 -16.87
C SER A 122 0.04 -30.29 -16.41
N ALA A 123 -1.06 -29.70 -15.98
CA ALA A 123 -2.22 -30.44 -15.48
C ALA A 123 -3.44 -30.32 -16.42
N VAL A 124 -3.92 -29.10 -16.69
CA VAL A 124 -5.17 -28.92 -17.46
C VAL A 124 -5.06 -29.51 -18.88
N GLN A 125 -3.96 -29.30 -19.57
CA GLN A 125 -3.78 -29.79 -20.95
C GLN A 125 -3.80 -31.32 -21.06
N PRO A 126 -3.05 -32.10 -20.23
CA PRO A 126 -3.13 -33.55 -20.24
C PRO A 126 -4.52 -34.11 -19.90
N TYR A 127 -5.23 -33.50 -18.93
CA TYR A 127 -6.61 -33.89 -18.61
C TYR A 127 -7.59 -33.62 -19.74
N LEU A 128 -7.43 -32.54 -20.49
CA LEU A 128 -8.21 -32.30 -21.71
C LEU A 128 -7.96 -33.39 -22.76
N GLY A 129 -6.71 -33.77 -22.96
CA GLY A 129 -6.36 -34.89 -23.85
C GLY A 129 -7.03 -36.19 -23.43
N LEU A 130 -6.98 -36.54 -22.14
CA LEU A 130 -7.66 -37.69 -21.57
C LEU A 130 -9.17 -37.65 -21.79
N LYS A 131 -9.81 -36.52 -21.51
CA LYS A 131 -11.23 -36.28 -21.75
C LYS A 131 -11.62 -36.57 -23.20
N TYR A 132 -10.93 -35.99 -24.17
CA TYR A 132 -11.21 -36.16 -25.58
C TYR A 132 -10.98 -37.61 -26.02
N GLY A 133 -9.98 -38.33 -25.47
CA GLY A 133 -9.74 -39.72 -25.68
C GLY A 133 -10.92 -40.58 -25.19
N LEU A 134 -11.37 -40.34 -23.96
CA LEU A 134 -12.54 -41.04 -23.38
C LEU A 134 -13.83 -40.76 -24.16
N GLU A 135 -14.08 -39.56 -24.59
CA GLU A 135 -15.24 -39.18 -25.42
C GLU A 135 -15.20 -39.89 -26.79
N ALA A 136 -14.02 -40.03 -27.39
CA ALA A 136 -13.84 -40.76 -28.62
C ALA A 136 -14.16 -42.27 -28.44
N LEU A 137 -13.68 -42.88 -27.36
CA LEU A 137 -13.98 -44.27 -27.00
C LEU A 137 -15.48 -44.47 -26.74
N ALA A 138 -16.13 -43.54 -26.04
CA ALA A 138 -17.58 -43.58 -25.79
C ALA A 138 -18.39 -43.58 -27.11
N ARG A 139 -17.95 -42.80 -28.10
CA ARG A 139 -18.59 -42.77 -29.43
C ARG A 139 -18.39 -44.08 -30.21
N GLN A 140 -17.22 -44.73 -30.05
CA GLN A 140 -16.91 -46.02 -30.73
C GLN A 140 -17.63 -47.19 -30.12
N ALA A 141 -17.74 -47.24 -28.77
CA ALA A 141 -18.35 -48.36 -28.05
C ALA A 141 -19.86 -48.53 -28.34
N GLY A 142 -20.54 -47.44 -28.74
CA GLY A 142 -21.99 -47.49 -28.99
C GLY A 142 -22.81 -47.69 -27.71
N SER A 143 -24.11 -47.40 -27.76
CA SER A 143 -24.98 -47.39 -26.57
C SER A 143 -25.34 -48.79 -26.02
N ARG A 144 -25.03 -49.86 -26.71
CA ARG A 144 -25.30 -51.25 -26.29
C ARG A 144 -24.09 -51.98 -25.70
N ASP A 145 -22.91 -51.35 -25.68
CA ASP A 145 -21.71 -51.95 -25.12
C ASP A 145 -21.77 -51.87 -23.57
N PRO A 146 -21.53 -52.97 -22.84
CA PRO A 146 -21.44 -52.95 -21.38
C PRO A 146 -20.43 -51.97 -20.83
N LEU A 147 -19.38 -51.63 -21.59
CA LEU A 147 -18.35 -50.65 -21.22
C LEU A 147 -18.81 -49.22 -21.37
N SER A 148 -19.84 -48.96 -22.14
CA SER A 148 -20.33 -47.57 -22.40
C SER A 148 -20.64 -46.83 -21.12
N HIS A 149 -21.27 -47.47 -20.14
CA HIS A 149 -21.58 -46.87 -18.85
C HIS A 149 -20.33 -46.50 -18.04
N HIS A 150 -19.32 -47.37 -18.00
CA HIS A 150 -18.05 -47.08 -17.30
C HIS A 150 -17.27 -45.94 -17.97
N ILE A 151 -17.24 -45.89 -19.30
CA ILE A 151 -16.60 -44.79 -20.03
C ILE A 151 -17.28 -43.47 -19.74
N GLN A 152 -18.62 -43.43 -19.70
CA GLN A 152 -19.37 -42.21 -19.35
C GLN A 152 -19.07 -41.76 -17.92
N GLN A 153 -18.96 -42.66 -16.95
CA GLN A 153 -18.56 -42.33 -15.59
C GLN A 153 -17.15 -41.69 -15.54
N LEU A 154 -16.19 -42.29 -16.27
CA LEU A 154 -14.83 -41.72 -16.36
C LEU A 154 -14.82 -40.32 -17.00
N VAL A 155 -15.62 -40.07 -18.03
CA VAL A 155 -15.80 -38.77 -18.63
C VAL A 155 -16.34 -37.75 -17.61
N GLN A 156 -17.35 -38.14 -16.82
CA GLN A 156 -17.91 -37.28 -15.78
C GLN A 156 -16.87 -36.95 -14.70
N MET A 157 -16.14 -37.92 -14.19
CA MET A 157 -15.07 -37.72 -13.21
C MET A 157 -14.00 -36.80 -13.77
N THR A 158 -13.54 -37.00 -15.00
CA THR A 158 -12.54 -36.15 -15.65
C THR A 158 -13.04 -34.70 -15.78
N ASN A 159 -14.32 -34.50 -16.09
CA ASN A 159 -14.90 -33.14 -16.15
C ASN A 159 -14.92 -32.45 -14.77
N GLN A 160 -15.25 -33.18 -13.71
CA GLN A 160 -15.26 -32.66 -12.35
C GLN A 160 -13.84 -32.25 -11.90
N GLU A 161 -12.85 -33.11 -12.13
CA GLU A 161 -11.46 -32.79 -11.81
C GLU A 161 -10.93 -31.60 -12.60
N LEU A 162 -11.25 -31.49 -13.90
CA LEU A 162 -10.92 -30.33 -14.72
C LEU A 162 -11.53 -29.04 -14.18
N GLN A 163 -12.76 -29.09 -13.68
CA GLN A 163 -13.40 -27.91 -13.10
C GLN A 163 -12.70 -27.53 -11.80
N THR A 164 -12.42 -28.48 -10.93
CA THR A 164 -11.68 -28.25 -9.68
C THR A 164 -10.30 -27.62 -9.94
N LEU A 165 -9.55 -28.14 -10.90
CA LEU A 165 -8.25 -27.57 -11.29
C LEU A 165 -8.38 -26.12 -11.79
N ARG A 166 -9.39 -25.83 -12.63
CA ARG A 166 -9.63 -24.46 -13.11
C ARG A 166 -9.99 -23.49 -11.98
N ASP A 167 -10.76 -23.95 -11.02
CA ASP A 167 -11.15 -23.14 -9.86
C ASP A 167 -9.94 -22.83 -8.96
N VAL A 168 -9.06 -23.80 -8.74
CA VAL A 168 -7.79 -23.61 -8.01
C VAL A 168 -6.90 -22.62 -8.74
N ILE A 169 -6.69 -22.81 -10.05
CA ILE A 169 -5.85 -21.89 -10.86
C ILE A 169 -6.43 -20.45 -10.86
N SER A 170 -7.75 -20.34 -10.97
CA SER A 170 -8.44 -19.04 -10.93
C SER A 170 -8.34 -18.38 -9.56
N GLY A 171 -8.36 -19.16 -8.49
CA GLY A 171 -8.13 -18.70 -7.12
C GLY A 171 -6.70 -18.18 -6.91
N LEU A 172 -5.70 -18.91 -7.43
CA LEU A 172 -4.31 -18.46 -7.40
C LEU A 172 -4.08 -17.15 -8.14
N ARG A 173 -4.72 -16.96 -9.31
CA ARG A 173 -4.58 -15.73 -10.10
C ARG A 173 -5.26 -14.53 -9.46
N ARG A 174 -6.41 -14.71 -8.81
CA ARG A 174 -7.12 -13.60 -8.16
C ARG A 174 -6.41 -13.06 -6.92
N GLY A 175 -5.45 -13.80 -6.34
CA GLY A 175 -4.86 -13.47 -5.06
C GLY A 175 -5.95 -13.33 -3.98
N ASN A 176 -5.69 -13.71 -2.76
CA ASN A 176 -6.62 -13.40 -1.68
C ASN A 176 -6.67 -11.86 -1.52
N ASP A 177 -7.64 -11.22 -2.15
CA ASP A 177 -8.01 -9.80 -1.94
C ASP A 177 -8.70 -9.61 -0.58
N THR A 178 -8.59 -10.61 0.29
CA THR A 178 -9.17 -10.62 1.65
C THR A 178 -8.13 -10.20 2.69
N GLY A 179 -7.48 -9.08 2.48
CA GLY A 179 -6.46 -8.57 3.39
C GLY A 179 -6.43 -7.05 3.52
N GLN A 180 -7.59 -6.40 3.41
CA GLN A 180 -7.71 -5.02 3.85
C GLN A 180 -8.67 -5.00 5.04
N PRO A 181 -8.16 -4.85 6.29
CA PRO A 181 -9.02 -4.42 7.39
C PRO A 181 -9.37 -2.95 7.18
N ASP A 182 -10.65 -2.64 7.33
CA ASP A 182 -11.21 -1.28 7.44
C ASP A 182 -10.55 -0.46 8.55
#